data_976d4bddfbc3a5c953619deb46511339
#
_entry.id   976d4bddfbc3a5c953619deb46511339
#
_cell.length_a   1.000
_cell.length_b   1.000
_cell.length_c   1.000
_cell.angle_alpha   90.00
_cell.angle_beta   90.00
_cell.angle_gamma   90.00
#
_symmetry.space_group_name_H-M   'P 1'
#
loop_
_entity.id
_entity.type
_entity.pdbx_description
1 polymer ?
#
loop_
_entity_poly.entity_id
_entity_poly.type
_entity_poly.pdbx_seq_one_letter_code
_entity_poly.pdbx_strand_id
1 'polypeptide(L)'
;MRVVLILAAVLLVAVSGAALVPPAEPIRPYLSGATLGLSILVLIGLFLQRRDHAVPPKPAAEPALPAPGQPGASRADAEIVHFLAMLQEKGRLVDFLMDDINAYNDAQVGAAARVVHVGCKGVLQEHFRINPIRTEQEGSTVQVPAGYFADEYRLVGKVAGAAPFSGVLVHRGWRTDSVRLPELLRRAADRLPAIAPAEVELK
;
A
#
# COMPACT_ATOMS: atom_id res chain seq x y z
N MET A 1 19.15 -13.71 -29.79
CA MET A 1 19.37 -12.35 -29.25
C MET A 1 20.16 -12.32 -27.95
N ARG A 2 19.84 -13.10 -26.93
CA ARG A 2 20.59 -13.12 -25.63
C ARG A 2 22.08 -13.44 -25.78
N VAL A 3 22.45 -14.40 -26.63
CA VAL A 3 23.84 -14.79 -26.88
C VAL A 3 24.66 -13.64 -27.49
N VAL A 4 24.07 -12.88 -28.42
CA VAL A 4 24.73 -11.72 -29.06
C VAL A 4 24.99 -10.61 -28.05
N LEU A 5 24.06 -10.34 -27.11
CA LEU A 5 24.22 -9.34 -26.05
C LEU A 5 25.29 -9.75 -25.03
N ILE A 6 25.37 -11.04 -24.70
CA ILE A 6 26.42 -11.57 -23.82
C ILE A 6 27.78 -11.43 -24.46
N LEU A 7 27.90 -11.80 -25.74
CA LEU A 7 29.16 -11.65 -26.51
C LEU A 7 29.59 -10.18 -26.63
N ALA A 8 28.64 -9.26 -26.87
CA ALA A 8 28.92 -7.83 -26.92
C ALA A 8 29.38 -7.28 -25.57
N ALA A 9 28.78 -7.72 -24.46
CA ALA A 9 29.20 -7.32 -23.12
C ALA A 9 30.60 -7.85 -22.75
N VAL A 10 30.90 -9.09 -23.10
CA VAL A 10 32.24 -9.68 -22.88
C VAL A 10 33.31 -8.94 -23.72
N LEU A 11 33.00 -8.62 -24.98
CA LEU A 11 33.89 -7.85 -25.85
C LEU A 11 34.12 -6.42 -25.28
N LEU A 12 33.08 -5.78 -24.77
CA LEU A 12 33.17 -4.46 -24.13
C LEU A 12 34.15 -4.48 -22.93
N VAL A 13 34.07 -5.48 -22.07
CA VAL A 13 34.98 -5.65 -20.94
C VAL A 13 36.43 -5.89 -21.42
N ALA A 14 36.63 -6.71 -22.44
CA ALA A 14 37.93 -6.99 -22.99
C ALA A 14 38.60 -5.73 -23.62
N VAL A 15 37.85 -4.96 -24.41
CA VAL A 15 38.34 -3.71 -25.02
C VAL A 15 38.63 -2.64 -23.98
N SER A 16 37.78 -2.52 -22.93
CA SER A 16 38.01 -1.60 -21.82
C SER A 16 39.25 -1.99 -21.01
N GLY A 17 39.47 -3.27 -20.77
CA GLY A 17 40.67 -3.78 -20.09
C GLY A 17 41.95 -3.54 -20.90
N ALA A 18 41.92 -3.73 -22.21
CA ALA A 18 43.07 -3.46 -23.10
C ALA A 18 43.49 -1.98 -23.12
N ALA A 19 42.56 -1.05 -22.94
CA ALA A 19 42.84 0.39 -22.88
C ALA A 19 43.62 0.82 -21.63
N LEU A 20 43.68 -0.02 -20.59
CA LEU A 20 44.40 0.23 -19.33
C LEU A 20 45.85 -0.24 -19.36
N VAL A 21 46.28 -0.97 -20.37
CA VAL A 21 47.65 -1.48 -20.47
C VAL A 21 48.59 -0.41 -21.07
N PRO A 22 49.75 -0.13 -20.45
CA PRO A 22 50.68 0.94 -20.88
C PRO A 22 51.11 0.91 -22.37
N PRO A 23 51.37 -0.24 -23.01
CA PRO A 23 51.77 -0.25 -24.40
C PRO A 23 50.67 0.14 -25.40
N ALA A 24 49.45 0.36 -24.98
CA ALA A 24 48.31 0.74 -25.81
C ALA A 24 48.13 2.25 -26.02
N GLU A 25 49.04 3.10 -25.55
CA GLU A 25 48.96 4.57 -25.67
C GLU A 25 48.68 5.08 -27.10
N PRO A 26 49.34 4.62 -28.13
CA PRO A 26 49.12 5.15 -29.49
C PRO A 26 47.74 4.80 -30.06
N ILE A 27 47.07 3.77 -29.55
CA ILE A 27 45.76 3.30 -30.06
C ILE A 27 44.59 3.62 -29.07
N ARG A 28 44.88 4.26 -27.93
CA ARG A 28 43.90 4.64 -26.91
C ARG A 28 42.70 5.39 -27.46
N PRO A 29 42.81 6.41 -28.34
CA PRO A 29 41.64 7.11 -28.87
C PRO A 29 40.69 6.20 -29.66
N TYR A 30 41.25 5.21 -30.37
CA TYR A 30 40.44 4.22 -31.11
C TYR A 30 39.76 3.21 -30.18
N LEU A 31 40.44 2.79 -29.12
CA LEU A 31 39.86 1.92 -28.07
C LEU A 31 38.73 2.60 -27.33
N SER A 32 38.86 3.88 -26.98
CA SER A 32 37.80 4.65 -26.32
C SER A 32 36.58 4.85 -27.22
N GLY A 33 36.78 5.08 -28.53
CA GLY A 33 35.68 5.13 -29.50
C GLY A 33 34.95 3.81 -29.63
N ALA A 34 35.71 2.69 -29.68
CA ALA A 34 35.15 1.35 -29.76
C ALA A 34 34.33 0.97 -28.52
N THR A 35 34.78 1.33 -27.31
CA THR A 35 33.99 1.11 -26.04
C THR A 35 32.71 1.89 -26.04
N LEU A 36 32.71 3.15 -26.47
CA LEU A 36 31.51 3.99 -26.53
C LEU A 36 30.48 3.42 -27.52
N GLY A 37 30.93 3.05 -28.75
CA GLY A 37 30.06 2.46 -29.74
C GLY A 37 29.44 1.12 -29.29
N LEU A 38 30.23 0.27 -28.63
CA LEU A 38 29.77 -1.01 -28.11
C LEU A 38 28.79 -0.86 -26.96
N SER A 39 28.99 0.14 -26.09
CA SER A 39 28.06 0.46 -24.99
C SER A 39 26.69 0.90 -25.51
N ILE A 40 26.67 1.74 -26.57
CA ILE A 40 25.42 2.17 -27.21
C ILE A 40 24.69 0.98 -27.83
N LEU A 41 25.41 0.08 -28.52
CA LEU A 41 24.83 -1.14 -29.10
C LEU A 41 24.19 -2.05 -28.03
N VAL A 42 24.85 -2.22 -26.88
CA VAL A 42 24.32 -3.00 -25.77
C VAL A 42 23.05 -2.34 -25.19
N LEU A 43 23.05 -1.02 -25.02
CA LEU A 43 21.87 -0.27 -24.53
C LEU A 43 20.68 -0.37 -25.48
N ILE A 44 20.93 -0.21 -26.78
CA ILE A 44 19.88 -0.37 -27.83
C ILE A 44 19.34 -1.81 -27.80
N GLY A 45 20.22 -2.81 -27.71
CA GLY A 45 19.83 -4.22 -27.62
C GLY A 45 18.96 -4.52 -26.39
N LEU A 46 19.28 -3.94 -25.23
CA LEU A 46 18.49 -4.07 -24.00
C LEU A 46 17.14 -3.35 -24.14
N PHE A 47 17.12 -2.18 -24.79
CA PHE A 47 15.89 -1.43 -25.01
C PHE A 47 14.94 -2.17 -25.97
N LEU A 48 15.47 -2.75 -27.05
CA LEU A 48 14.69 -3.58 -27.99
C LEU A 48 14.18 -4.86 -27.31
N GLN A 49 14.98 -5.46 -26.43
CA GLN A 49 14.57 -6.65 -25.68
C GLN A 49 13.43 -6.38 -24.68
N ARG A 50 13.32 -5.15 -24.13
CA ARG A 50 12.17 -4.74 -23.31
C ARG A 50 10.86 -4.65 -24.13
N ARG A 51 10.94 -4.35 -25.42
CA ARG A 51 9.76 -4.31 -26.29
C ARG A 51 9.21 -5.69 -26.64
N ASP A 52 10.04 -6.73 -26.62
CA ASP A 52 9.60 -8.11 -26.91
C ASP A 52 8.95 -8.81 -25.71
N HIS A 53 8.86 -8.16 -24.55
CA HIS A 53 8.04 -8.57 -23.43
C HIS A 53 6.63 -7.95 -23.50
N ALA A 54 6.11 -7.70 -24.70
CA ALA A 54 4.67 -7.67 -24.88
C ALA A 54 4.16 -9.04 -24.42
N VAL A 55 3.45 -9.07 -23.30
CA VAL A 55 2.71 -10.24 -22.83
C VAL A 55 1.95 -10.76 -24.04
N PRO A 56 2.16 -12.05 -24.47
CA PRO A 56 1.38 -12.61 -25.55
C PRO A 56 -0.07 -12.35 -25.24
N PRO A 57 -0.91 -11.90 -26.20
CA PRO A 57 -2.32 -11.72 -25.95
C PRO A 57 -2.80 -13.04 -25.37
N LYS A 58 -3.24 -13.00 -24.11
CA LYS A 58 -3.88 -14.14 -23.43
C LYS A 58 -4.89 -14.67 -24.45
N PRO A 59 -4.84 -15.95 -24.85
CA PRO A 59 -5.87 -16.51 -25.74
C PRO A 59 -7.21 -16.03 -25.22
N ALA A 60 -8.04 -15.46 -26.10
CA ALA A 60 -9.37 -15.02 -25.71
C ALA A 60 -9.96 -16.11 -24.82
N ALA A 61 -10.15 -15.81 -23.55
CA ALA A 61 -10.63 -16.79 -22.61
C ALA A 61 -11.93 -17.31 -23.20
N GLU A 62 -11.97 -18.59 -23.54
CA GLU A 62 -13.23 -19.31 -23.62
C GLU A 62 -14.09 -18.82 -22.47
N PRO A 63 -15.39 -18.52 -22.64
CA PRO A 63 -16.22 -18.02 -21.56
C PRO A 63 -16.00 -18.93 -20.38
N ALA A 64 -15.18 -18.51 -19.42
CA ALA A 64 -14.92 -19.28 -18.23
C ALA A 64 -16.30 -19.55 -17.62
N LEU A 65 -16.66 -20.82 -17.50
CA LEU A 65 -17.77 -21.23 -16.65
C LEU A 65 -17.64 -20.41 -15.37
N PRO A 66 -18.71 -19.74 -14.89
CA PRO A 66 -18.64 -18.94 -13.70
C PRO A 66 -17.96 -19.78 -12.63
N ALA A 67 -16.82 -19.33 -12.12
CA ALA A 67 -16.18 -19.92 -10.95
C ALA A 67 -17.27 -20.09 -9.89
N PRO A 68 -17.32 -21.22 -9.15
CA PRO A 68 -18.34 -21.45 -8.15
C PRO A 68 -18.44 -20.19 -7.31
N GLY A 69 -19.60 -19.54 -7.37
CA GLY A 69 -19.79 -18.14 -7.01
C GLY A 69 -19.14 -17.84 -5.66
N GLN A 70 -18.21 -16.91 -5.66
CA GLN A 70 -17.93 -16.20 -4.43
C GLN A 70 -19.28 -15.76 -3.89
N PRO A 71 -19.64 -16.08 -2.64
CA PRO A 71 -20.92 -15.67 -2.08
C PRO A 71 -21.05 -14.17 -2.38
N GLY A 72 -22.07 -13.82 -3.16
CA GLY A 72 -22.22 -12.49 -3.75
C GLY A 72 -21.97 -11.45 -2.67
N ALA A 73 -21.19 -10.43 -2.96
CA ALA A 73 -20.75 -9.41 -2.00
C ALA A 73 -21.91 -9.00 -1.11
N SER A 74 -21.81 -9.27 0.19
CA SER A 74 -22.90 -9.00 1.13
C SER A 74 -23.12 -7.49 1.20
N ARG A 75 -24.30 -7.04 1.64
CA ARG A 75 -24.56 -5.63 1.89
C ARG A 75 -23.53 -5.07 2.87
N ALA A 76 -23.18 -5.84 3.90
CA ALA A 76 -22.18 -5.45 4.89
C ALA A 76 -20.80 -5.23 4.26
N ASP A 77 -20.36 -6.12 3.35
CA ASP A 77 -19.07 -5.95 2.67
C ASP A 77 -19.05 -4.69 1.81
N ALA A 78 -20.15 -4.40 1.11
CA ALA A 78 -20.26 -3.19 0.29
C ALA A 78 -20.26 -1.90 1.15
N GLU A 79 -20.90 -1.92 2.32
CA GLU A 79 -20.89 -0.81 3.29
C GLU A 79 -19.49 -0.58 3.87
N ILE A 80 -18.73 -1.66 4.16
CA ILE A 80 -17.33 -1.57 4.61
C ILE A 80 -16.44 -0.95 3.53
N VAL A 81 -16.56 -1.42 2.28
CA VAL A 81 -15.80 -0.85 1.17
C VAL A 81 -16.18 0.60 0.91
N HIS A 82 -17.46 0.96 1.05
CA HIS A 82 -17.89 2.34 0.92
C HIS A 82 -17.29 3.24 2.02
N PHE A 83 -17.26 2.77 3.26
CA PHE A 83 -16.59 3.51 4.33
C PHE A 83 -15.09 3.71 4.05
N LEU A 84 -14.40 2.67 3.55
CA LEU A 84 -13.01 2.78 3.14
C LEU A 84 -12.82 3.76 1.98
N ALA A 85 -13.77 3.82 1.03
CA ALA A 85 -13.75 4.78 -0.06
C ALA A 85 -13.87 6.23 0.45
N MET A 86 -14.69 6.49 1.47
CA MET A 86 -14.78 7.82 2.08
C MET A 86 -13.46 8.23 2.77
N LEU A 87 -12.80 7.31 3.46
CA LEU A 87 -11.47 7.55 4.05
C LEU A 87 -10.41 7.81 2.98
N GLN A 88 -10.49 7.13 1.85
CA GLN A 88 -9.63 7.37 0.70
C GLN A 88 -9.90 8.73 0.06
N GLU A 89 -11.15 9.07 -0.20
CA GLU A 89 -11.54 10.33 -0.86
C GLU A 89 -11.12 11.55 -0.03
N LYS A 90 -11.38 11.54 1.27
CA LYS A 90 -11.12 12.68 2.15
C LYS A 90 -9.72 12.71 2.74
N GLY A 91 -9.15 11.55 2.99
CA GLY A 91 -7.89 11.40 3.73
C GLY A 91 -6.77 10.72 2.95
N ARG A 92 -6.99 10.24 1.73
CA ARG A 92 -5.99 9.49 0.95
C ARG A 92 -5.40 8.30 1.74
N LEU A 93 -6.22 7.70 2.62
CA LEU A 93 -5.75 6.69 3.57
C LEU A 93 -5.16 5.47 2.87
N VAL A 94 -5.84 4.97 1.85
CA VAL A 94 -5.39 3.75 1.15
C VAL A 94 -4.10 4.01 0.38
N ASP A 95 -3.99 5.16 -0.30
CA ASP A 95 -2.76 5.54 -0.99
C ASP A 95 -1.58 5.60 0.00
N PHE A 96 -1.77 6.29 1.13
CA PHE A 96 -0.73 6.43 2.16
C PHE A 96 -0.29 5.08 2.75
N LEU A 97 -1.23 4.15 2.97
CA LEU A 97 -0.92 2.84 3.55
C LEU A 97 -0.32 1.85 2.53
N MET A 98 -0.61 2.03 1.24
CA MET A 98 -0.11 1.14 0.19
C MET A 98 1.20 1.63 -0.45
N ASP A 99 1.62 2.87 -0.16
CA ASP A 99 2.90 3.42 -0.61
C ASP A 99 4.07 2.92 0.25
N ASP A 100 5.27 2.81 -0.33
CA ASP A 100 6.49 2.49 0.42
C ASP A 100 7.06 3.73 1.10
N ILE A 101 6.64 3.99 2.32
CA ILE A 101 7.08 5.14 3.11
C ILE A 101 8.57 5.14 3.46
N ASN A 102 9.29 4.02 3.34
CA ASN A 102 10.73 3.95 3.60
C ASN A 102 11.56 4.70 2.55
N ALA A 103 10.98 4.99 1.38
CA ALA A 103 11.62 5.79 0.33
C ALA A 103 11.66 7.30 0.66
N TYR A 104 10.95 7.76 1.70
CA TYR A 104 10.80 9.16 2.05
C TYR A 104 11.45 9.49 3.40
N ASN A 105 11.83 10.74 3.60
CA ASN A 105 12.32 11.20 4.90
C ASN A 105 11.16 11.49 5.88
N ASP A 106 11.47 11.55 7.19
CA ASP A 106 10.49 11.75 8.26
C ASP A 106 9.64 13.03 8.09
N ALA A 107 10.22 14.09 7.55
CA ALA A 107 9.51 15.36 7.32
C ALA A 107 8.42 15.19 6.24
N GLN A 108 8.71 14.45 5.17
CA GLN A 108 7.77 14.14 4.10
C GLN A 108 6.66 13.21 4.59
N VAL A 109 7.03 12.13 5.29
CA VAL A 109 6.07 11.20 5.92
C VAL A 109 5.20 11.95 6.92
N GLY A 110 5.79 12.81 7.76
CA GLY A 110 5.04 13.61 8.72
C GLY A 110 4.07 14.60 8.08
N ALA A 111 4.43 15.19 6.93
CA ALA A 111 3.52 16.07 6.19
C ALA A 111 2.34 15.29 5.60
N ALA A 112 2.59 14.16 4.96
CA ALA A 112 1.56 13.27 4.41
C ALA A 112 0.63 12.74 5.52
N ALA A 113 1.19 12.28 6.63
CA ALA A 113 0.41 11.79 7.77
C ALA A 113 -0.56 12.84 8.34
N ARG A 114 -0.18 14.14 8.34
CA ARG A 114 -1.09 15.22 8.77
C ARG A 114 -2.28 15.39 7.83
N VAL A 115 -2.07 15.26 6.53
CA VAL A 115 -3.16 15.31 5.53
C VAL A 115 -4.11 14.16 5.75
N VAL A 116 -3.59 12.94 5.86
CA VAL A 116 -4.39 11.73 6.14
C VAL A 116 -5.17 11.89 7.45
N HIS A 117 -4.49 12.34 8.52
CA HIS A 117 -5.13 12.56 9.83
C HIS A 117 -6.31 13.53 9.73
N VAL A 118 -6.14 14.68 9.08
CA VAL A 118 -7.20 15.69 8.96
C VAL A 118 -8.39 15.13 8.19
N GLY A 119 -8.14 14.51 7.04
CA GLY A 119 -9.20 13.96 6.20
C GLY A 119 -9.95 12.80 6.86
N CYS A 120 -9.23 11.81 7.41
CA CYS A 120 -9.84 10.67 8.09
C CYS A 120 -10.58 11.08 9.38
N LYS A 121 -10.00 12.02 10.14
CA LYS A 121 -10.68 12.57 11.33
C LYS A 121 -12.00 13.24 10.95
N GLY A 122 -12.04 14.00 9.85
CA GLY A 122 -13.27 14.61 9.33
C GLY A 122 -14.36 13.57 9.07
N VAL A 123 -14.02 12.48 8.35
CA VAL A 123 -14.96 11.38 8.07
C VAL A 123 -15.46 10.75 9.37
N LEU A 124 -14.59 10.48 10.34
CA LEU A 124 -15.00 9.89 11.62
C LEU A 124 -15.93 10.81 12.39
N GLN A 125 -15.66 12.12 12.44
CA GLN A 125 -16.48 13.09 13.15
C GLN A 125 -17.86 13.33 12.48
N GLU A 126 -17.92 13.24 11.16
CA GLU A 126 -19.16 13.39 10.39
C GLU A 126 -20.11 12.20 10.58
N HIS A 127 -19.55 10.99 10.58
CA HIS A 127 -20.36 9.77 10.51
C HIS A 127 -20.48 9.00 11.80
N PHE A 128 -19.64 9.28 12.80
CA PHE A 128 -19.60 8.53 14.06
C PHE A 128 -19.65 9.47 15.27
N ARG A 129 -20.36 9.06 16.31
CA ARG A 129 -20.24 9.70 17.62
C ARG A 129 -19.27 8.88 18.48
N ILE A 130 -17.97 9.18 18.36
CA ILE A 130 -16.93 8.47 19.09
C ILE A 130 -16.69 9.13 20.45
N ASN A 131 -16.78 8.34 21.52
CA ASN A 131 -16.53 8.76 22.88
C ASN A 131 -15.55 7.79 23.56
N PRO A 132 -14.75 8.26 24.54
CA PRO A 132 -13.96 7.34 25.36
C PRO A 132 -14.89 6.49 26.25
N ILE A 133 -14.52 5.21 26.48
CA ILE A 133 -15.23 4.34 27.44
C ILE A 133 -15.00 4.83 28.86
N ARG A 134 -13.75 5.25 29.17
CA ARG A 134 -13.38 5.83 30.47
C ARG A 134 -12.99 7.29 30.30
N THR A 135 -13.44 8.14 31.21
CA THR A 135 -13.15 9.58 31.20
C THR A 135 -11.95 9.96 32.04
N GLU A 136 -11.51 9.04 32.92
CA GLU A 136 -10.34 9.24 33.76
C GLU A 136 -9.05 9.31 32.93
N GLN A 137 -8.03 9.91 33.51
CA GLN A 137 -6.72 10.01 32.90
C GLN A 137 -6.03 8.63 32.87
N GLU A 138 -5.37 8.29 31.78
CA GLU A 138 -4.51 7.11 31.68
C GLU A 138 -3.39 7.20 32.75
N GLY A 139 -3.06 6.07 33.38
CA GLY A 139 -2.19 6.00 34.56
C GLY A 139 -2.91 6.13 35.89
N SER A 140 -4.18 6.57 35.95
CA SER A 140 -4.95 6.62 37.19
C SER A 140 -5.48 5.25 37.60
N THR A 141 -5.75 5.09 38.92
CA THR A 141 -6.41 3.90 39.44
C THR A 141 -7.91 3.96 39.18
N VAL A 142 -8.44 2.92 38.55
CA VAL A 142 -9.85 2.79 38.24
C VAL A 142 -10.43 1.48 38.79
N GLN A 143 -11.73 1.42 38.95
CA GLN A 143 -12.44 0.19 39.26
C GLN A 143 -13.23 -0.30 38.06
N VAL A 144 -13.14 -1.60 37.79
CA VAL A 144 -13.96 -2.31 36.80
C VAL A 144 -15.10 -2.97 37.59
N PRO A 145 -16.36 -2.58 37.35
CA PRO A 145 -17.49 -3.05 38.14
C PRO A 145 -17.79 -4.53 37.90
N ALA A 146 -18.52 -5.14 38.82
CA ALA A 146 -19.10 -6.46 38.55
C ALA A 146 -20.13 -6.35 37.42
N GLY A 147 -20.14 -7.36 36.54
CA GLY A 147 -21.01 -7.37 35.36
C GLY A 147 -20.60 -6.45 34.22
N TYR A 148 -19.32 -6.01 34.18
CA TYR A 148 -18.78 -5.25 33.07
C TYR A 148 -18.90 -6.01 31.72
N PHE A 149 -19.04 -5.30 30.64
CA PHE A 149 -19.06 -5.89 29.31
C PHE A 149 -17.63 -6.25 28.84
N ALA A 150 -17.43 -7.48 28.37
CA ALA A 150 -16.12 -7.98 27.97
C ALA A 150 -15.54 -7.30 26.72
N ASP A 151 -16.37 -6.68 25.90
CA ASP A 151 -15.98 -5.86 24.75
C ASP A 151 -15.54 -4.44 25.15
N GLU A 152 -15.97 -3.94 26.31
CA GLU A 152 -15.56 -2.64 26.83
C GLU A 152 -14.27 -2.70 27.67
N TYR A 153 -13.97 -3.83 28.32
CA TYR A 153 -12.83 -3.94 29.23
C TYR A 153 -11.95 -5.15 28.92
N ARG A 154 -10.69 -4.90 28.66
CA ARG A 154 -9.65 -5.92 28.58
C ARG A 154 -8.81 -5.86 29.85
N LEU A 155 -8.97 -6.84 30.74
CA LEU A 155 -8.13 -6.97 31.94
C LEU A 155 -6.76 -7.56 31.55
N VAL A 156 -5.67 -6.91 31.99
CA VAL A 156 -4.28 -7.30 31.68
C VAL A 156 -3.56 -7.58 32.99
N GLY A 157 -2.67 -8.59 32.98
CA GLY A 157 -1.90 -9.01 34.15
C GLY A 157 -2.58 -10.13 34.94
N LYS A 158 -2.24 -10.27 36.22
CA LYS A 158 -2.76 -11.35 37.06
C LYS A 158 -4.14 -10.97 37.61
N VAL A 159 -5.17 -11.47 36.95
CA VAL A 159 -6.55 -11.32 37.43
C VAL A 159 -6.82 -12.37 38.51
N ALA A 160 -7.09 -11.97 39.74
CA ALA A 160 -7.40 -12.84 40.85
C ALA A 160 -8.63 -12.33 41.63
N GLY A 161 -9.41 -13.25 42.15
CA GLY A 161 -10.62 -12.92 42.90
C GLY A 161 -11.85 -12.66 42.04
N ALA A 162 -12.86 -12.02 42.60
CA ALA A 162 -14.10 -11.64 41.94
C ALA A 162 -14.17 -10.11 41.77
N ALA A 163 -14.90 -9.66 40.74
CA ALA A 163 -15.17 -8.23 40.57
C ALA A 163 -15.93 -7.63 41.77
N PRO A 164 -15.77 -6.31 42.08
CA PRO A 164 -15.08 -5.33 41.23
C PRO A 164 -13.56 -5.44 41.27
N PHE A 165 -12.90 -5.23 40.12
CA PHE A 165 -11.43 -5.24 40.03
C PHE A 165 -10.88 -3.83 40.12
N SER A 166 -9.79 -3.65 40.87
CA SER A 166 -9.05 -2.38 40.91
C SER A 166 -7.73 -2.50 40.13
N GLY A 167 -7.44 -1.52 39.30
CA GLY A 167 -6.21 -1.53 38.49
C GLY A 167 -5.89 -0.16 37.91
N VAL A 168 -4.74 -0.07 37.25
CA VAL A 168 -4.31 1.16 36.57
C VAL A 168 -4.89 1.18 35.15
N LEU A 169 -5.49 2.30 34.78
CA LEU A 169 -6.02 2.53 33.43
C LEU A 169 -4.85 2.69 32.44
N VAL A 170 -4.60 1.69 31.62
CA VAL A 170 -3.54 1.73 30.61
C VAL A 170 -4.01 2.48 29.35
N HIS A 171 -5.26 2.25 28.95
CA HIS A 171 -5.89 2.92 27.81
C HIS A 171 -7.39 3.10 28.08
N ARG A 172 -7.89 4.31 27.81
CA ARG A 172 -9.28 4.67 28.11
C ARG A 172 -10.32 3.98 27.22
N GLY A 173 -9.92 3.37 26.12
CA GLY A 173 -10.81 2.76 25.14
C GLY A 173 -11.68 3.77 24.38
N TRP A 174 -12.28 3.29 23.30
CA TRP A 174 -13.17 4.08 22.47
C TRP A 174 -14.43 3.27 22.14
N ARG A 175 -15.58 3.94 22.13
CA ARG A 175 -16.84 3.39 21.63
C ARG A 175 -17.53 4.39 20.72
N THR A 176 -18.44 3.91 19.88
CA THR A 176 -19.32 4.78 19.12
C THR A 176 -20.76 4.58 19.60
N ASP A 177 -21.46 5.67 19.82
CA ASP A 177 -22.88 5.65 20.23
C ASP A 177 -23.81 5.73 19.01
N SER A 178 -23.29 6.13 17.85
CA SER A 178 -24.07 6.17 16.60
C SER A 178 -23.18 6.10 15.37
N VAL A 179 -23.73 5.50 14.32
CA VAL A 179 -23.15 5.42 12.98
C VAL A 179 -24.16 5.97 11.98
N ARG A 180 -23.75 6.90 11.12
CA ARG A 180 -24.59 7.53 10.09
C ARG A 180 -23.86 7.53 8.75
N LEU A 181 -23.69 6.36 8.17
CA LEU A 181 -23.11 6.25 6.83
C LEU A 181 -24.17 6.58 5.77
N PRO A 182 -23.77 7.21 4.65
CA PRO A 182 -24.65 7.39 3.50
C PRO A 182 -25.13 6.05 2.96
N GLU A 183 -26.38 5.98 2.53
CA GLU A 183 -26.92 4.76 1.91
C GLU A 183 -26.28 4.50 0.54
N LEU A 184 -25.92 3.26 0.30
CA LEU A 184 -25.47 2.81 -1.02
C LEU A 184 -26.69 2.71 -1.98
N LEU A 185 -26.84 3.72 -2.83
CA LEU A 185 -27.98 3.81 -3.76
C LEU A 185 -27.90 2.82 -4.94
N ARG A 186 -26.73 2.25 -5.26
CA ARG A 186 -26.55 1.29 -6.36
C ARG A 186 -25.63 0.16 -5.96
N ARG A 187 -26.13 -1.05 -6.15
CA ARG A 187 -25.35 -2.29 -6.09
C ARG A 187 -25.11 -2.77 -7.53
N ALA A 188 -23.85 -2.99 -7.89
CA ALA A 188 -23.59 -4.01 -8.90
C ALA A 188 -23.83 -5.34 -8.18
N ALA A 189 -24.78 -6.15 -8.64
CA ALA A 189 -25.26 -7.34 -7.92
C ALA A 189 -24.14 -8.38 -7.64
N ASP A 190 -23.04 -8.30 -8.37
CA ASP A 190 -22.03 -9.36 -8.43
C ASP A 190 -20.61 -8.94 -8.03
N ARG A 191 -20.36 -7.68 -7.66
CA ARG A 191 -19.03 -7.23 -7.26
C ARG A 191 -19.06 -6.16 -6.18
N LEU A 192 -17.97 -6.06 -5.39
CA LEU A 192 -17.75 -4.95 -4.48
C LEU A 192 -17.52 -3.64 -5.25
N PRO A 193 -17.94 -2.48 -4.70
CA PRO A 193 -17.60 -1.19 -5.25
C PRO A 193 -16.08 -0.96 -5.26
N ALA A 194 -15.59 -0.10 -6.13
CA ALA A 194 -14.19 0.33 -6.06
C ALA A 194 -13.99 1.28 -4.86
N ILE A 195 -12.82 1.22 -4.23
CA ILE A 195 -12.42 2.17 -3.16
C ILE A 195 -12.15 3.54 -3.78
N ALA A 196 -11.46 3.57 -4.92
CA ALA A 196 -11.24 4.75 -5.73
C ALA A 196 -11.20 4.35 -7.21
N PRO A 197 -11.75 5.15 -8.12
CA PRO A 197 -11.61 4.91 -9.55
C PRO A 197 -10.17 5.18 -10.01
N ALA A 198 -9.72 4.49 -11.05
CA ALA A 198 -8.52 4.89 -11.77
C ALA A 198 -8.82 6.17 -12.57
N GLU A 199 -7.92 7.16 -12.47
CA GLU A 199 -8.01 8.40 -13.24
C GLU A 199 -7.15 8.26 -14.50
N VAL A 200 -7.75 8.53 -15.67
CA VAL A 200 -7.08 8.43 -16.98
C VAL A 200 -7.27 9.73 -17.72
N GLU A 201 -6.16 10.39 -18.01
CA GLU A 201 -6.16 11.58 -18.89
C GLU A 201 -6.18 11.14 -20.35
N LEU A 202 -7.20 11.53 -21.09
CA LEU A 202 -7.29 11.30 -22.53
C LEU A 202 -6.57 12.43 -23.28
N LYS A 203 -5.73 12.03 -24.26
CA LYS A 203 -4.99 12.95 -25.14
C LYS A 203 -5.72 13.12 -26.47
#